data_c3b968277629b3c1c18cad02ea68d949
#
_entry.id   c3b968277629b3c1c18cad02ea68d949
#
_cell.length_a   1.000
_cell.length_b   1.000
_cell.length_c   1.000
_cell.angle_alpha   90.00
_cell.angle_beta   90.00
_cell.angle_gamma   90.00
#
_symmetry.space_group_name_H-M   'P 1'
#
loop_
_entity.id
_entity.type
_entity.pdbx_description
1 polymer ?
#
loop_
_entity_poly.entity_id
_entity_poly.type
_entity_poly.pdbx_seq_one_letter_code
_entity_poly.pdbx_strand_id
1 'polypeptide(L)'
;DGGEYASLSYADLRGASLRYTNLDYSCLPLWCGSLEAHFDDKQLVQIAYHLVKSGLQSKNASEEAKKELSKLIDFANKFHRVDECGEIKKGGI
;
A
#
# COMPACT_ATOMS: atom_id res chain seq x y z
N ASP A 1 -17.51 -15.57 5.60
CA ASP A 1 -16.99 -15.77 6.05
C ASP A 1 -15.77 -15.49 5.95
N GLY A 2 -15.37 -15.15 6.50
CA GLY A 2 -14.12 -14.64 6.57
C GLY A 2 -12.98 -15.45 6.12
N GLY A 3 -13.21 -16.49 5.53
CA GLY A 3 -12.13 -17.35 5.10
C GLY A 3 -11.39 -16.87 3.89
N GLU A 4 -11.98 -15.98 3.09
CA GLU A 4 -11.39 -15.63 1.83
C GLU A 4 -10.37 -14.51 1.90
N TYR A 5 -10.55 -13.57 2.79
CA TYR A 5 -9.69 -12.40 2.87
C TYR A 5 -9.18 -12.25 4.29
N ALA A 6 -7.88 -12.05 4.39
CA ALA A 6 -7.27 -11.85 5.69
C ALA A 6 -7.57 -10.44 6.19
N SER A 7 -7.92 -10.34 7.46
CA SER A 7 -8.01 -9.06 8.13
C SER A 7 -6.94 -9.02 9.20
N LEU A 8 -5.99 -8.10 9.04
CA LEU A 8 -4.87 -7.98 9.95
C LEU A 8 -4.93 -6.69 10.77
N SER A 9 -6.09 -6.03 10.77
CA SER A 9 -6.17 -4.68 11.32
C SER A 9 -5.81 -4.60 12.80
N TYR A 10 -5.97 -5.68 13.56
CA TYR A 10 -5.59 -5.68 14.98
C TYR A 10 -4.39 -6.58 15.26
N ALA A 11 -3.76 -7.10 14.23
CA ALA A 11 -2.67 -8.03 14.42
C ALA A 11 -1.40 -7.33 14.86
N ASP A 12 -0.58 -8.02 15.63
CA ASP A 12 0.75 -7.56 15.98
C ASP A 12 1.72 -8.30 15.07
N LEU A 13 2.27 -7.57 14.10
CA LEU A 13 3.14 -8.16 13.09
C LEU A 13 4.62 -7.88 13.34
N ARG A 14 4.96 -7.34 14.51
CA ARG A 14 6.35 -7.00 14.80
C ARG A 14 7.19 -8.27 14.75
N GLY A 15 8.23 -8.23 13.93
CA GLY A 15 9.09 -9.37 13.73
C GLY A 15 8.55 -10.45 12.81
N ALA A 16 7.32 -10.32 12.34
CA ALA A 16 6.73 -11.31 11.46
C ALA A 16 7.29 -11.18 10.05
N SER A 17 7.47 -12.30 9.37
CA SER A 17 7.87 -12.30 7.97
C SER A 17 6.64 -12.57 7.11
N LEU A 18 6.31 -11.61 6.25
CA LEU A 18 5.20 -11.75 5.32
C LEU A 18 5.68 -11.98 3.90
N ARG A 19 6.99 -12.22 3.74
CA ARG A 19 7.57 -12.41 2.40
C ARG A 19 6.85 -13.52 1.67
N TYR A 20 6.56 -13.27 0.38
CA TYR A 20 5.87 -14.22 -0.51
C TYR A 20 4.42 -14.47 -0.13
N THR A 21 3.89 -13.78 0.86
CA THR A 21 2.49 -13.89 1.23
C THR A 21 1.64 -13.02 0.30
N ASN A 22 0.53 -13.56 -0.16
CA ASN A 22 -0.40 -12.79 -0.99
C ASN A 22 -1.23 -11.88 -0.08
N LEU A 23 -1.07 -10.58 -0.25
CA LEU A 23 -1.77 -9.58 0.56
C LEU A 23 -2.96 -8.97 -0.18
N ASP A 24 -3.34 -9.52 -1.33
CA ASP A 24 -4.49 -9.00 -2.05
C ASP A 24 -5.73 -9.09 -1.17
N TYR A 25 -6.49 -8.00 -1.13
CA TYR A 25 -7.74 -7.91 -0.36
C TYR A 25 -7.56 -7.96 1.15
N SER A 26 -6.32 -7.87 1.64
CA SER A 26 -6.12 -7.91 3.09
C SER A 26 -6.18 -6.51 3.68
N CYS A 27 -6.45 -6.45 4.98
CA CYS A 27 -6.36 -5.22 5.75
C CYS A 27 -5.11 -5.29 6.63
N LEU A 28 -4.27 -4.26 6.55
CA LEU A 28 -3.07 -4.21 7.37
C LEU A 28 -3.33 -3.36 8.62
N PRO A 29 -2.65 -3.68 9.73
CA PRO A 29 -2.76 -2.85 10.92
C PRO A 29 -2.05 -1.51 10.68
N LEU A 30 -2.72 -0.43 11.06
CA LEU A 30 -2.14 0.90 10.95
C LEU A 30 -1.80 1.45 12.33
N TRP A 31 -1.42 0.57 13.25
CA TRP A 31 -0.88 0.96 14.55
C TRP A 31 0.55 0.44 14.61
N CYS A 32 1.23 0.69 15.72
CA CYS A 32 2.65 0.31 15.81
C CYS A 32 2.90 -1.17 15.61
N GLY A 33 1.88 -1.99 15.72
CA GLY A 33 2.03 -3.43 15.50
C GLY A 33 2.36 -3.80 14.06
N SER A 34 2.19 -2.90 13.10
CA SER A 34 2.58 -3.19 11.72
C SER A 34 4.06 -2.89 11.47
N LEU A 35 4.69 -2.19 12.38
CA LEU A 35 6.10 -1.84 12.22
C LEU A 35 6.96 -3.04 12.51
N GLU A 36 8.13 -3.10 11.88
CA GLU A 36 9.06 -4.21 12.05
C GLU A 36 8.55 -5.53 11.46
N ALA A 37 7.47 -5.51 10.69
CA ALA A 37 7.13 -6.66 9.87
C ALA A 37 8.09 -6.72 8.69
N HIS A 38 8.30 -7.92 8.17
CA HIS A 38 9.25 -8.13 7.07
C HIS A 38 8.47 -8.34 5.77
N PHE A 39 8.49 -7.33 4.91
CA PHE A 39 7.82 -7.37 3.62
C PHE A 39 8.85 -7.57 2.51
N ASP A 40 8.44 -8.23 1.43
CA ASP A 40 9.29 -8.27 0.24
C ASP A 40 8.94 -7.09 -0.67
N ASP A 41 9.69 -6.98 -1.78
CA ASP A 41 9.51 -5.84 -2.69
C ASP A 41 8.11 -5.78 -3.28
N LYS A 42 7.54 -6.92 -3.62
CA LYS A 42 6.20 -6.97 -4.20
C LYS A 42 5.17 -6.41 -3.22
N GLN A 43 5.32 -6.75 -1.96
CA GLN A 43 4.41 -6.28 -0.93
C GLN A 43 4.60 -4.80 -0.65
N LEU A 44 5.85 -4.33 -0.64
CA LEU A 44 6.11 -2.91 -0.43
C LEU A 44 5.55 -2.07 -1.56
N VAL A 45 5.69 -2.55 -2.81
CA VAL A 45 5.12 -1.85 -3.96
C VAL A 45 3.59 -1.78 -3.84
N GLN A 46 2.97 -2.87 -3.39
CA GLN A 46 1.52 -2.88 -3.23
C GLN A 46 1.06 -1.85 -2.21
N ILE A 47 1.76 -1.79 -1.08
CA ILE A 47 1.44 -0.80 -0.04
C ILE A 47 1.66 0.60 -0.57
N ALA A 48 2.76 0.82 -1.30
CA ALA A 48 3.05 2.12 -1.87
C ALA A 48 1.99 2.55 -2.87
N TYR A 49 1.53 1.62 -3.70
CA TYR A 49 0.49 1.94 -4.68
C TYR A 49 -0.78 2.44 -4.00
N HIS A 50 -1.20 1.74 -2.95
CA HIS A 50 -2.40 2.15 -2.24
C HIS A 50 -2.23 3.51 -1.57
N LEU A 51 -1.07 3.74 -0.97
CA LEU A 51 -0.78 5.01 -0.33
C LEU A 51 -0.78 6.15 -1.37
N VAL A 52 -0.05 5.97 -2.46
CA VAL A 52 0.14 7.03 -3.44
C VAL A 52 -1.16 7.33 -4.15
N LYS A 53 -1.83 6.29 -4.65
CA LYS A 53 -3.05 6.52 -5.43
C LYS A 53 -4.14 7.14 -4.57
N SER A 54 -4.34 6.62 -3.38
CA SER A 54 -5.36 7.17 -2.49
C SER A 54 -5.01 8.59 -2.05
N GLY A 55 -3.74 8.84 -1.76
CA GLY A 55 -3.32 10.16 -1.30
C GLY A 55 -3.44 11.21 -2.38
N LEU A 56 -3.06 10.88 -3.61
CA LEU A 56 -3.14 11.84 -4.70
C LEU A 56 -4.58 12.17 -5.07
N GLN A 57 -5.52 11.26 -4.82
CA GLN A 57 -6.92 11.48 -5.11
C GLN A 57 -7.68 12.10 -3.94
N SER A 58 -7.06 12.22 -2.78
CA SER A 58 -7.75 12.70 -1.60
C SER A 58 -7.96 14.20 -1.66
N LYS A 59 -9.19 14.62 -1.44
CA LYS A 59 -9.49 16.05 -1.41
C LYS A 59 -8.98 16.71 -0.15
N ASN A 60 -8.68 15.93 0.85
CA ASN A 60 -8.27 16.46 2.15
C ASN A 60 -6.76 16.44 2.35
N ALA A 61 -6.01 15.91 1.39
CA ALA A 61 -4.56 15.92 1.46
C ALA A 61 -4.02 17.27 0.98
N SER A 62 -3.00 17.77 1.67
CA SER A 62 -2.39 19.03 1.28
C SER A 62 -1.60 18.88 -0.02
N GLU A 63 -1.33 20.01 -0.69
CA GLU A 63 -0.48 19.99 -1.87
C GLU A 63 0.93 19.52 -1.53
N GLU A 64 1.40 19.89 -0.34
CA GLU A 64 2.72 19.48 0.10
C GLU A 64 2.79 17.96 0.25
N ALA A 65 1.75 17.36 0.86
CA ALA A 65 1.72 15.90 1.02
C ALA A 65 1.68 15.23 -0.35
N LYS A 66 0.86 15.74 -1.27
CA LYS A 66 0.76 15.17 -2.60
C LYS A 66 2.08 15.26 -3.36
N LYS A 67 2.81 16.36 -3.17
CA LYS A 67 4.12 16.49 -3.79
C LYS A 67 5.07 15.40 -3.34
N GLU A 68 5.07 15.10 -2.04
CA GLU A 68 5.94 14.05 -1.53
C GLU A 68 5.51 12.68 -2.05
N LEU A 69 4.20 12.43 -2.10
CA LEU A 69 3.72 11.16 -2.64
C LEU A 69 4.06 10.99 -4.11
N SER A 70 4.09 12.08 -4.87
CA SER A 70 4.42 12.03 -6.30
C SER A 70 5.80 11.45 -6.56
N LYS A 71 6.70 11.57 -5.60
CA LYS A 71 8.05 11.03 -5.75
C LYS A 71 8.08 9.52 -5.79
N LEU A 72 6.99 8.87 -5.39
CA LEU A 72 6.91 7.42 -5.33
C LEU A 72 6.12 6.81 -6.49
N ILE A 73 5.70 7.63 -7.45
CA ILE A 73 4.81 7.13 -8.52
C ILE A 73 5.45 5.99 -9.32
N ASP A 74 6.72 6.13 -9.70
CA ASP A 74 7.35 5.08 -10.49
C ASP A 74 7.43 3.77 -9.73
N PHE A 75 7.75 3.83 -8.45
CA PHE A 75 7.81 2.65 -7.60
C PHE A 75 6.41 2.03 -7.45
N ALA A 76 5.41 2.87 -7.21
CA ALA A 76 4.05 2.40 -7.00
C ALA A 76 3.48 1.72 -8.24
N ASN A 77 3.84 2.21 -9.42
CA ASN A 77 3.32 1.64 -10.67
C ASN A 77 3.88 0.27 -11.02
N LYS A 78 4.78 -0.26 -10.20
CA LYS A 78 5.23 -1.64 -10.35
C LYS A 78 4.27 -2.65 -9.71
N PHE A 79 3.16 -2.15 -9.15
CA PHE A 79 2.15 -2.98 -8.52
C PHE A 79 1.66 -4.06 -9.47
N HIS A 80 1.57 -5.31 -8.99
CA HIS A 80 1.24 -6.44 -9.86
C HIS A 80 -0.20 -6.41 -10.38
N ARG A 81 -1.06 -5.56 -9.83
CA ARG A 81 -2.42 -5.40 -10.32
C ARG A 81 -2.66 -4.00 -10.87
N VAL A 82 -1.59 -3.34 -11.33
CA VAL A 82 -1.70 -1.97 -11.83
C VAL A 82 -2.59 -1.89 -13.07
N ASP A 83 -2.59 -2.93 -13.91
CA ASP A 83 -3.45 -2.93 -15.09
C ASP A 83 -4.92 -2.94 -14.71
N GLU A 84 -5.24 -3.60 -13.61
CA GLU A 84 -6.61 -3.71 -13.14
C GLU A 84 -7.06 -2.44 -12.43
N CYS A 85 -6.16 -1.86 -11.64
CA CYS A 85 -6.52 -0.72 -10.78
C CYS A 85 -6.21 0.63 -11.41
N GLY A 86 -5.37 0.66 -12.43
CA GLY A 86 -5.06 1.90 -13.14
C GLY A 86 -3.70 2.48 -12.78
N GLU A 87 -2.92 2.78 -13.81
CA GLU A 87 -1.61 3.37 -13.63
C GLU A 87 -1.73 4.79 -13.07
N ILE A 88 -0.87 5.14 -12.13
CA ILE A 88 -0.85 6.49 -11.57
C ILE A 88 -0.05 7.36 -12.54
N LYS A 89 -0.62 8.48 -12.95
CA LYS A 89 0.00 9.37 -13.94
C LYS A 89 0.66 10.53 -13.25
N LYS A 90 1.89 10.82 -13.67
CA LYS A 90 2.63 11.95 -13.13
C LYS A 90 1.96 13.24 -13.56
N GLY A 91 1.75 14.13 -12.58
CA GLY A 91 1.16 15.43 -12.88
C GLY A 91 -0.29 15.40 -13.26
N GLY A 92 -0.93 14.25 -13.19
CA GLY A 92 -2.31 14.09 -13.61
C GLY A 92 -3.31 14.10 -12.47
N ILE A 93 -3.10 14.90 -11.49
CA ILE A 93 -3.94 14.95 -10.30
C ILE A 93 -5.11 15.91 -10.52
#